data_c8e4fb3d1c5b94e2c0abe0cfa6155f04
#
_entry.id   c8e4fb3d1c5b94e2c0abe0cfa6155f04
#
_cell.length_a   1.000
_cell.length_b   1.000
_cell.length_c   1.000
_cell.angle_alpha   90.00
_cell.angle_beta   90.00
_cell.angle_gamma   90.00
#
_symmetry.space_group_name_H-M   'P 1'
#
loop_
_entity.id
_entity.type
_entity.pdbx_description
1 polymer ?
#
loop_
_entity_poly.entity_id
_entity_poly.type
_entity_poly.pdbx_seq_one_letter_code
_entity_poly.pdbx_strand_id
1 'polypeptide(L)'
;LAIKNSLIFIRLLFIPIFLFYCIFINKNYLKICVGFIFLSVIFVCLDSIYQFMNYDPEFGFGRDIFGFVPNWYGRLTGPFYQELIPGAYVSKFSLIGLVFLFLMTKKKINQNIASVFYLTLVGIVTYVSGERMAFATFLLGIFFLIIFYRNKRMIFVLSFISIISV
;
A
#
# COMPACT_ATOMS: atom_id res chain seq x y z
N LEU A 1 -31.71 4.01 -7.67
CA LEU A 1 -30.49 3.95 -6.85
C LEU A 1 -29.62 2.74 -7.24
N ALA A 2 -30.16 1.52 -7.39
CA ALA A 2 -29.40 0.30 -7.72
C ALA A 2 -28.65 0.40 -9.05
N ILE A 3 -29.29 0.90 -10.13
CA ILE A 3 -28.68 1.05 -11.46
C ILE A 3 -27.50 2.04 -11.43
N LYS A 4 -27.62 3.14 -10.67
CA LYS A 4 -26.55 4.12 -10.54
C LYS A 4 -25.32 3.53 -9.84
N ASN A 5 -25.53 2.71 -8.82
CA ASN A 5 -24.44 2.01 -8.13
C ASN A 5 -23.81 0.92 -9.00
N SER A 6 -24.60 0.19 -9.80
CA SER A 6 -24.08 -0.81 -10.74
C SER A 6 -23.21 -0.20 -11.83
N LEU A 7 -23.55 0.99 -12.34
CA LEU A 7 -22.74 1.72 -13.32
C LEU A 7 -21.35 2.11 -12.75
N ILE A 8 -21.28 2.36 -11.44
CA ILE A 8 -20.00 2.64 -10.78
C ILE A 8 -19.05 1.43 -10.84
N PHE A 9 -19.57 0.21 -10.74
CA PHE A 9 -18.76 -1.01 -10.84
C PHE A 9 -18.26 -1.29 -12.26
N ILE A 10 -18.99 -0.88 -13.29
CA ILE A 10 -18.56 -1.06 -14.69
C ILE A 10 -17.22 -0.34 -14.94
N ARG A 11 -17.03 0.87 -14.39
CA ARG A 11 -15.74 1.58 -14.54
C ARG A 11 -14.56 0.83 -13.95
N LEU A 12 -14.77 -0.01 -12.92
CA LEU A 12 -13.70 -0.81 -12.34
C LEU A 12 -13.22 -1.92 -13.29
N LEU A 13 -14.06 -2.36 -14.26
CA LEU A 13 -13.67 -3.31 -15.30
C LEU A 13 -12.77 -2.65 -16.35
N PHE A 14 -12.91 -1.35 -16.59
CA PHE A 14 -12.05 -0.65 -17.55
C PHE A 14 -10.59 -0.57 -17.09
N ILE A 15 -10.34 -0.55 -15.78
CA ILE A 15 -8.96 -0.47 -15.22
C ILE A 15 -8.12 -1.68 -15.62
N PRO A 16 -8.54 -2.95 -15.37
CA PRO A 16 -7.77 -4.12 -15.79
C PRO A 16 -7.67 -4.25 -17.32
N ILE A 17 -8.70 -3.89 -18.07
CA ILE A 17 -8.67 -3.89 -19.54
C ILE A 17 -7.65 -2.87 -20.06
N PHE A 18 -7.66 -1.66 -19.51
CA PHE A 18 -6.70 -0.61 -19.86
C PHE A 18 -5.26 -1.01 -19.49
N LEU A 19 -5.04 -1.56 -18.30
CA LEU A 19 -3.73 -2.07 -17.89
C LEU A 19 -3.25 -3.19 -18.80
N PHE A 20 -4.13 -4.14 -19.15
CA PHE A 20 -3.80 -5.22 -20.08
C PHE A 20 -3.40 -4.68 -21.46
N TYR A 21 -4.15 -3.72 -22.00
CA TYR A 21 -3.86 -3.06 -23.25
C TYR A 21 -2.50 -2.32 -23.22
N CYS A 22 -2.23 -1.57 -22.15
CA CYS A 22 -0.96 -0.87 -21.97
C CYS A 22 0.23 -1.84 -21.92
N ILE A 23 0.08 -2.98 -21.22
CA ILE A 23 1.11 -4.02 -21.14
C ILE A 23 1.41 -4.62 -22.51
N PHE A 24 0.36 -4.83 -23.33
CA PHE A 24 0.49 -5.45 -24.65
C PHE A 24 1.17 -4.53 -25.67
N ILE A 25 0.91 -3.21 -25.61
CA ILE A 25 1.46 -2.25 -26.58
C ILE A 25 2.93 -1.94 -26.27
N ASN A 26 3.26 -1.61 -25.02
CA ASN A 26 4.61 -1.19 -24.69
C ASN A 26 4.93 -1.40 -23.20
N LYS A 27 6.00 -2.15 -22.95
CA LYS A 27 6.51 -2.40 -21.58
C LYS A 27 6.88 -1.13 -20.81
N ASN A 28 7.13 0.00 -21.49
CA ASN A 28 7.39 1.28 -20.82
C ASN A 28 6.15 1.84 -20.14
N TYR A 29 4.95 1.66 -20.74
CA TYR A 29 3.70 2.08 -20.09
C TYR A 29 3.43 1.32 -18.80
N LEU A 30 3.77 0.02 -18.77
CA LEU A 30 3.70 -0.76 -17.54
C LEU A 30 4.55 -0.14 -16.44
N LYS A 31 5.80 0.25 -16.74
CA LYS A 31 6.70 0.87 -15.76
C LYS A 31 6.12 2.18 -15.22
N ILE A 32 5.53 2.99 -16.09
CA ILE A 32 4.90 4.27 -15.71
C ILE A 32 3.70 4.00 -14.80
N CYS A 33 2.79 3.09 -15.18
CA CYS A 33 1.62 2.76 -14.37
C CYS A 33 1.99 2.22 -12.98
N VAL A 34 2.94 1.26 -12.94
CA VAL A 34 3.42 0.69 -11.67
C VAL A 34 4.17 1.74 -10.84
N GLY A 35 4.86 2.68 -11.49
CA GLY A 35 5.51 3.83 -10.85
C GLY A 35 4.51 4.76 -10.17
N PHE A 36 3.41 5.09 -10.82
CA PHE A 36 2.35 5.89 -10.21
C PHE A 36 1.71 5.18 -9.01
N ILE A 37 1.47 3.87 -9.11
CA ILE A 37 0.96 3.07 -7.98
C ILE A 37 1.96 3.10 -6.82
N PHE A 38 3.24 2.91 -7.09
CA PHE A 38 4.28 2.99 -6.06
C PHE A 38 4.31 4.35 -5.36
N LEU A 39 4.29 5.45 -6.14
CA LEU A 39 4.27 6.80 -5.59
C LEU A 39 3.01 7.07 -4.75
N SER A 40 1.84 6.63 -5.21
CA SER A 40 0.59 6.79 -4.46
C SER A 40 0.61 6.01 -3.14
N VAL A 41 1.16 4.79 -3.11
CA VAL A 41 1.33 4.02 -1.87
C VAL A 41 2.28 4.73 -0.91
N ILE A 42 3.43 5.22 -1.39
CA ILE A 42 4.37 5.99 -0.55
C ILE A 42 3.72 7.25 0.01
N PHE A 43 2.98 7.99 -0.81
CA PHE A 43 2.26 9.19 -0.38
C PHE A 43 1.27 8.87 0.75
N VAL A 44 0.42 7.83 0.58
CA VAL A 44 -0.53 7.41 1.62
C VAL A 44 0.20 6.95 2.88
N CYS A 45 1.33 6.23 2.75
CA CYS A 45 2.14 5.83 3.90
C CYS A 45 2.68 7.04 4.68
N LEU A 46 3.24 8.02 3.98
CA LEU A 46 3.81 9.21 4.61
C LEU A 46 2.74 10.06 5.31
N ASP A 47 1.60 10.25 4.66
CA ASP A 47 0.48 10.99 5.25
C ASP A 47 -0.11 10.28 6.48
N SER A 48 -0.30 8.96 6.40
CA SER A 48 -0.77 8.18 7.55
C SER A 48 0.20 8.21 8.74
N ILE A 49 1.51 8.18 8.49
CA ILE A 49 2.52 8.32 9.54
C ILE A 49 2.49 9.73 10.11
N TYR A 50 2.40 10.76 9.27
CA TYR A 50 2.29 12.15 9.71
C TYR A 50 1.07 12.35 10.59
N GLN A 51 -0.09 11.81 10.19
CA GLN A 51 -1.32 11.84 10.97
C GLN A 51 -1.15 11.14 12.33
N PHE A 52 -0.49 9.98 12.35
CA PHE A 52 -0.22 9.26 13.59
C PHE A 52 0.72 10.02 14.55
N MET A 53 1.72 10.73 14.02
CA MET A 53 2.67 11.51 14.81
C MET A 53 2.05 12.79 15.39
N ASN A 54 1.04 13.36 14.74
CA ASN A 54 0.33 14.55 15.20
C ASN A 54 -0.85 14.16 16.10
N TYR A 55 -0.54 13.61 17.28
CA TYR A 55 -1.55 13.17 18.23
C TYR A 55 -2.45 14.31 18.69
N ASP A 56 -3.78 14.11 18.57
CA ASP A 56 -4.80 14.97 19.11
C ASP A 56 -5.52 14.25 20.26
N PRO A 57 -5.50 14.80 21.52
CA PRO A 57 -6.11 14.15 22.67
C PRO A 57 -7.62 13.92 22.54
N GLU A 58 -8.35 14.76 21.78
CA GLU A 58 -9.80 14.63 21.61
C GLU A 58 -10.17 13.49 20.65
N PHE A 59 -9.40 13.31 19.60
CA PHE A 59 -9.71 12.37 18.51
C PHE A 59 -8.84 11.12 18.47
N GLY A 60 -7.78 11.06 19.28
CA GLY A 60 -6.88 9.92 19.36
C GLY A 60 -5.78 9.90 18.31
N PHE A 61 -5.93 10.60 17.19
CA PHE A 61 -4.90 10.82 16.16
C PHE A 61 -4.98 12.26 15.66
N GLY A 62 -3.82 12.77 15.20
CA GLY A 62 -3.71 14.13 14.73
C GLY A 62 -4.30 14.37 13.35
N ARG A 63 -4.10 15.58 12.87
CA ARG A 63 -4.50 15.99 11.52
C ARG A 63 -3.57 15.41 10.48
N ASP A 64 -4.14 15.04 9.34
CA ASP A 64 -3.39 14.69 8.15
C ASP A 64 -2.73 15.92 7.49
N ILE A 65 -2.01 15.73 6.39
CA ILE A 65 -1.37 16.83 5.62
C ILE A 65 -2.40 17.85 5.11
N PHE A 66 -3.65 17.42 4.87
CA PHE A 66 -4.74 18.29 4.39
C PHE A 66 -5.51 18.96 5.54
N GLY A 67 -5.20 18.67 6.80
CA GLY A 67 -5.83 19.22 7.98
C GLY A 67 -7.09 18.49 8.43
N PHE A 68 -7.39 17.32 7.90
CA PHE A 68 -8.52 16.49 8.32
C PHE A 68 -8.19 15.70 9.57
N VAL A 69 -9.19 15.52 10.43
CA VAL A 69 -9.11 14.76 11.67
C VAL A 69 -10.03 13.55 11.57
N PRO A 70 -9.60 12.34 11.96
CA PRO A 70 -10.44 11.15 11.89
C PRO A 70 -11.62 11.25 12.86
N ASN A 71 -12.79 10.81 12.42
CA ASN A 71 -14.01 10.79 13.25
C ASN A 71 -14.08 9.57 14.19
N TRP A 72 -13.15 8.63 14.09
CA TRP A 72 -13.15 7.38 14.85
C TRP A 72 -11.85 7.25 15.64
N TYR A 73 -12.01 7.07 16.95
CA TYR A 73 -10.90 6.84 17.86
C TYR A 73 -10.11 5.57 17.47
N GLY A 74 -8.79 5.68 17.45
CA GLY A 74 -7.90 4.55 17.16
C GLY A 74 -7.84 4.12 15.69
N ARG A 75 -8.30 4.95 14.74
CA ARG A 75 -8.21 4.69 13.30
C ARG A 75 -7.70 5.89 12.53
N LEU A 76 -6.86 5.62 11.55
CA LEU A 76 -6.36 6.64 10.63
C LEU A 76 -7.27 6.75 9.40
N THR A 77 -7.33 7.96 8.86
CA THR A 77 -8.00 8.23 7.58
C THR A 77 -7.01 8.50 6.46
N GLY A 78 -5.78 8.94 6.82
CA GLY A 78 -4.80 9.38 5.83
C GLY A 78 -5.42 10.40 4.87
N PRO A 79 -5.05 10.39 3.58
CA PRO A 79 -5.55 11.37 2.60
C PRO A 79 -6.98 11.10 2.13
N PHE A 80 -7.74 10.20 2.77
CA PHE A 80 -9.07 9.79 2.33
C PHE A 80 -10.22 10.50 3.06
N TYR A 81 -9.95 11.65 3.66
CA TYR A 81 -10.93 12.48 4.37
C TYR A 81 -11.56 11.73 5.55
N GLN A 82 -12.81 11.27 5.45
CA GLN A 82 -13.51 10.55 6.50
C GLN A 82 -13.49 9.02 6.33
N GLU A 83 -12.92 8.55 5.24
CA GLU A 83 -12.90 7.12 4.92
C GLU A 83 -11.76 6.42 5.65
N LEU A 84 -12.08 5.39 6.43
CA LEU A 84 -11.12 4.62 7.23
C LEU A 84 -10.49 3.49 6.39
N ILE A 85 -9.88 3.83 5.24
CA ILE A 85 -9.40 2.87 4.25
C ILE A 85 -7.89 2.92 3.94
N PRO A 86 -7.03 3.72 4.60
CA PRO A 86 -5.63 3.81 4.21
C PRO A 86 -4.91 2.47 4.30
N GLY A 87 -5.15 1.68 5.35
CA GLY A 87 -4.58 0.34 5.49
C GLY A 87 -5.03 -0.60 4.38
N ALA A 88 -6.32 -0.63 4.04
CA ALA A 88 -6.85 -1.45 2.96
C ALA A 88 -6.31 -1.03 1.59
N TYR A 89 -6.13 0.27 1.35
CA TYR A 89 -5.51 0.79 0.13
C TYR A 89 -4.06 0.33 0.02
N VAL A 90 -3.26 0.60 1.06
CA VAL A 90 -1.83 0.29 1.07
C VAL A 90 -1.59 -1.22 0.99
N SER A 91 -2.36 -2.06 1.70
CA SER A 91 -2.21 -3.52 1.66
C SER A 91 -2.44 -4.10 0.27
N LYS A 92 -3.42 -3.59 -0.49
CA LYS A 92 -3.76 -4.08 -1.83
C LYS A 92 -2.76 -3.65 -2.90
N PHE A 93 -2.31 -2.40 -2.85
CA PHE A 93 -1.48 -1.82 -3.90
C PHE A 93 0.02 -1.95 -3.64
N SER A 94 0.44 -2.25 -2.41
CA SER A 94 1.87 -2.37 -2.05
C SER A 94 2.60 -3.45 -2.82
N LEU A 95 1.99 -4.61 -3.03
CA LEU A 95 2.65 -5.71 -3.77
C LEU A 95 2.85 -5.35 -5.24
N ILE A 96 1.94 -4.55 -5.82
CA ILE A 96 2.11 -4.01 -7.19
C ILE A 96 3.24 -2.98 -7.18
N GLY A 97 3.29 -2.09 -6.18
CA GLY A 97 4.37 -1.12 -6.01
C GLY A 97 5.75 -1.77 -5.84
N LEU A 98 5.82 -2.95 -5.20
CA LEU A 98 7.06 -3.73 -5.08
C LEU A 98 7.64 -4.13 -6.45
N VAL A 99 6.78 -4.41 -7.44
CA VAL A 99 7.20 -4.72 -8.82
C VAL A 99 7.98 -3.56 -9.42
N PHE A 100 7.58 -2.31 -9.12
CA PHE A 100 8.31 -1.12 -9.58
C PHE A 100 9.76 -1.11 -9.08
N LEU A 101 10.00 -1.42 -7.81
CA LEU A 101 11.34 -1.51 -7.25
C LEU A 101 12.18 -2.58 -7.97
N PHE A 102 11.56 -3.71 -8.33
CA PHE A 102 12.23 -4.77 -9.07
C PHE A 102 12.55 -4.38 -10.52
N LEU A 103 11.74 -3.55 -11.14
CA LEU A 103 11.95 -3.10 -12.52
C LEU A 103 12.99 -1.97 -12.62
N MET A 104 13.06 -1.10 -11.61
CA MET A 104 13.90 0.11 -11.65
C MET A 104 15.30 -0.11 -11.08
N THR A 105 15.45 -0.95 -10.06
CA THR A 105 16.72 -1.10 -9.37
C THR A 105 17.57 -2.20 -10.02
N LYS A 106 18.67 -1.81 -10.70
CA LYS A 106 19.57 -2.74 -11.39
C LYS A 106 20.49 -3.52 -10.43
N LYS A 107 20.98 -2.86 -9.37
CA LYS A 107 21.90 -3.50 -8.40
C LYS A 107 21.10 -4.34 -7.42
N LYS A 108 21.39 -5.65 -7.36
CA LYS A 108 20.66 -6.62 -6.51
C LYS A 108 20.67 -6.26 -5.02
N ILE A 109 21.77 -5.73 -4.50
CA ILE A 109 21.90 -5.32 -3.10
C ILE A 109 20.94 -4.15 -2.78
N ASN A 110 20.99 -3.09 -3.58
CA ASN A 110 20.11 -1.92 -3.40
C ASN A 110 18.63 -2.28 -3.56
N GLN A 111 18.33 -3.19 -4.48
CA GLN A 111 16.98 -3.71 -4.68
C GLN A 111 16.46 -4.43 -3.43
N ASN A 112 17.30 -5.25 -2.81
CA ASN A 112 16.94 -6.01 -1.60
C ASN A 112 16.67 -5.07 -0.43
N ILE A 113 17.57 -4.11 -0.18
CA ILE A 113 17.45 -3.12 0.91
C ILE A 113 16.19 -2.27 0.70
N ALA A 114 15.99 -1.73 -0.50
CA ALA A 114 14.83 -0.92 -0.81
C ALA A 114 13.51 -1.70 -0.65
N SER A 115 13.50 -2.99 -1.02
CA SER A 115 12.31 -3.83 -0.88
C SER A 115 11.98 -4.13 0.58
N VAL A 116 13.00 -4.43 1.42
CA VAL A 116 12.80 -4.63 2.86
C VAL A 116 12.26 -3.35 3.50
N PHE A 117 12.90 -2.22 3.24
CA PHE A 117 12.46 -0.94 3.79
C PHE A 117 11.03 -0.58 3.38
N TYR A 118 10.70 -0.75 2.09
CA TYR A 118 9.37 -0.50 1.57
C TYR A 118 8.30 -1.39 2.22
N LEU A 119 8.54 -2.71 2.31
CA LEU A 119 7.58 -3.64 2.91
C LEU A 119 7.41 -3.40 4.41
N THR A 120 8.49 -3.04 5.12
CA THR A 120 8.42 -2.68 6.55
C THR A 120 7.61 -1.42 6.75
N LEU A 121 7.84 -0.37 5.95
CA LEU A 121 7.06 0.86 5.97
C LEU A 121 5.56 0.59 5.77
N VAL A 122 5.22 -0.20 4.74
CA VAL A 122 3.84 -0.62 4.45
C VAL A 122 3.25 -1.41 5.61
N GLY A 123 4.01 -2.34 6.19
CA GLY A 123 3.59 -3.14 7.35
C GLY A 123 3.27 -2.29 8.57
N ILE A 124 4.12 -1.32 8.89
CA ILE A 124 3.90 -0.36 9.98
C ILE A 124 2.60 0.41 9.75
N VAL A 125 2.42 0.96 8.54
CA VAL A 125 1.23 1.76 8.22
C VAL A 125 -0.05 0.92 8.28
N THR A 126 -0.05 -0.30 7.73
CA THR A 126 -1.22 -1.19 7.80
C THR A 126 -1.55 -1.60 9.23
N TYR A 127 -0.54 -1.75 10.10
CA TYR A 127 -0.73 -2.01 11.53
C TYR A 127 -1.33 -0.80 12.26
N VAL A 128 -0.69 0.36 12.11
CA VAL A 128 -1.08 1.61 12.80
C VAL A 128 -2.42 2.17 12.30
N SER A 129 -2.82 1.87 11.06
CA SER A 129 -4.14 2.27 10.53
C SER A 129 -5.34 1.74 11.33
N GLY A 130 -5.11 0.71 12.18
CA GLY A 130 -6.17 0.08 12.96
C GLY A 130 -7.07 -0.88 12.17
N GLU A 131 -6.75 -1.15 10.90
CA GLU A 131 -7.51 -2.05 10.03
C GLU A 131 -6.97 -3.49 10.11
N ARG A 132 -7.50 -4.28 11.06
CA ARG A 132 -7.03 -5.66 11.31
C ARG A 132 -7.04 -6.55 10.06
N MET A 133 -8.09 -6.44 9.22
CA MET A 133 -8.20 -7.23 7.99
C MET A 133 -7.18 -6.83 6.94
N ALA A 134 -6.87 -5.54 6.82
CA ALA A 134 -5.84 -5.05 5.92
C ALA A 134 -4.45 -5.56 6.32
N PHE A 135 -4.12 -5.51 7.60
CA PHE A 135 -2.88 -6.06 8.14
C PHE A 135 -2.77 -7.56 7.91
N ALA A 136 -3.82 -8.34 8.23
CA ALA A 136 -3.84 -9.78 8.01
C ALA A 136 -3.67 -10.15 6.53
N THR A 137 -4.37 -9.48 5.62
CA THR A 137 -4.24 -9.73 4.17
C THR A 137 -2.86 -9.35 3.63
N PHE A 138 -2.24 -8.30 4.16
CA PHE A 138 -0.87 -7.92 3.81
C PHE A 138 0.15 -8.99 4.26
N LEU A 139 0.07 -9.44 5.51
CA LEU A 139 0.93 -10.53 6.02
C LEU A 139 0.75 -11.81 5.22
N LEU A 140 -0.49 -12.16 4.86
CA LEU A 140 -0.80 -13.30 4.01
C LEU A 140 -0.15 -13.16 2.63
N GLY A 141 -0.18 -11.96 2.04
CA GLY A 141 0.50 -11.65 0.78
C GLY A 141 2.01 -11.87 0.86
N ILE A 142 2.66 -11.38 1.92
CA ILE A 142 4.10 -11.62 2.14
C ILE A 142 4.38 -13.12 2.34
N PHE A 143 3.55 -13.82 3.09
CA PHE A 143 3.69 -15.27 3.30
C PHE A 143 3.65 -16.05 1.98
N PHE A 144 2.72 -15.73 1.08
CA PHE A 144 2.71 -16.31 -0.26
C PHE A 144 3.97 -15.99 -1.05
N LEU A 145 4.50 -14.77 -0.96
CA LEU A 145 5.76 -14.42 -1.63
C LEU A 145 6.95 -15.22 -1.08
N ILE A 146 6.99 -15.51 0.23
CA ILE A 146 8.00 -16.39 0.84
C ILE A 146 7.95 -17.80 0.26
N ILE A 147 6.76 -18.34 0.03
CA ILE A 147 6.57 -19.69 -0.49
C ILE A 147 6.94 -19.75 -1.97
N PHE A 148 6.35 -18.86 -2.77
CA PHE A 148 6.44 -18.96 -4.24
C PHE A 148 7.69 -18.30 -4.83
N TYR A 149 8.25 -17.26 -4.19
CA TYR A 149 9.37 -16.52 -4.76
C TYR A 149 10.72 -16.92 -4.15
N ARG A 150 11.17 -18.14 -4.48
CA ARG A 150 12.34 -18.79 -3.89
C ARG A 150 13.63 -17.96 -3.97
N ASN A 151 13.86 -17.24 -5.07
CA ASN A 151 15.08 -16.46 -5.31
C ASN A 151 15.24 -15.24 -4.38
N LYS A 152 14.16 -14.74 -3.79
CA LYS A 152 14.16 -13.56 -2.91
C LYS A 152 13.53 -13.83 -1.54
N ARG A 153 13.42 -15.10 -1.18
CA ARG A 153 12.81 -15.55 0.09
C ARG A 153 13.37 -14.80 1.30
N MET A 154 14.68 -14.60 1.38
CA MET A 154 15.32 -13.94 2.50
C MET A 154 14.83 -12.50 2.72
N ILE A 155 14.54 -11.76 1.64
CA ILE A 155 13.99 -10.39 1.72
C ILE A 155 12.64 -10.40 2.41
N PHE A 156 11.76 -11.29 1.97
CA PHE A 156 10.40 -11.39 2.50
C PHE A 156 10.38 -11.90 3.94
N VAL A 157 11.28 -12.84 4.30
CA VAL A 157 11.45 -13.30 5.68
C VAL A 157 11.93 -12.19 6.58
N LEU A 158 12.95 -11.42 6.16
CA LEU A 158 13.44 -10.26 6.93
C LEU A 158 12.34 -9.19 7.10
N SER A 159 11.60 -8.89 6.03
CA SER A 159 10.47 -7.95 6.12
C SER A 159 9.38 -8.46 7.07
N PHE A 160 9.05 -9.73 7.01
CA PHE A 160 8.04 -10.34 7.87
C PHE A 160 8.45 -10.27 9.35
N ILE A 161 9.71 -10.61 9.67
CA ILE A 161 10.25 -10.51 11.03
C ILE A 161 10.23 -9.06 11.50
N SER A 162 10.68 -8.11 10.68
CA SER A 162 10.71 -6.68 11.05
C SER A 162 9.32 -6.10 11.32
N ILE A 163 8.29 -6.57 10.61
CA ILE A 163 6.90 -6.13 10.84
C ILE A 163 6.33 -6.69 12.14
N ILE A 164 6.65 -7.94 12.47
CA ILE A 164 6.15 -8.56 13.73
C ILE A 164 6.87 -7.99 14.96
N SER A 165 8.08 -7.46 14.81
CA SER A 165 8.85 -6.86 15.90
C SER A 165 8.40 -5.44 16.28
N VAL A 166 7.49 -4.82 15.53
CA VAL A 166 6.89 -3.51 15.79
C VAL A 166 5.64 -3.62 16.65
#